data_8c272ba6ad10686c7db396ea8d2a7da2
#
_entry.id   8c272ba6ad10686c7db396ea8d2a7da2
#
_cell.length_a   1.000
_cell.length_b   1.000
_cell.length_c   1.000
_cell.angle_alpha   90.00
_cell.angle_beta   90.00
_cell.angle_gamma   90.00
#
_symmetry.space_group_name_H-M   'P 1'
#
loop_
_entity.id
_entity.type
_entity.pdbx_description
1 polymer ?
#
loop_
_entity_poly.entity_id
_entity_poly.type
_entity_poly.pdbx_seq_one_letter_code
_entity_poly.pdbx_strand_id
1 'polypeptide(L)'
;MSLYGEIVGYLPNCNTYIQKDYDYQCEEGEFKFAIYRITTTTPNGTVVEWDMNSIQQWAKQKGLLAVPLYYYGPASNLFRDLDNSPNNDEELAEWQNQLLQKIKDTYLEGYDKFCNNKVFDEGIVLRREGVELSRFKCKSWNFLNAESVQLDTGIVDIETQEAESNDEQTT
;
A
#
# COMPACT_ATOMS: atom_id res chain seq x y z
N MET A 1 5.97 20.96 -4.15
CA MET A 1 6.14 19.51 -3.90
C MET A 1 5.15 19.12 -2.83
N SER A 2 4.40 18.05 -3.03
CA SER A 2 3.44 17.50 -2.06
C SER A 2 3.81 16.07 -1.72
N LEU A 3 3.73 15.72 -0.43
CA LEU A 3 3.97 14.39 0.08
C LEU A 3 2.62 13.80 0.50
N TYR A 4 2.41 12.54 0.16
CA TYR A 4 1.25 11.74 0.54
C TYR A 4 1.74 10.48 1.24
N GLY A 5 1.13 10.15 2.35
CA GLY A 5 1.53 9.01 3.16
C GLY A 5 0.43 8.64 4.14
N GLU A 6 0.66 7.57 4.85
CA GLU A 6 -0.17 7.10 5.95
C GLU A 6 0.51 7.36 7.28
N ILE A 7 -0.27 7.72 8.28
CA ILE A 7 0.21 7.81 9.66
C ILE A 7 -0.05 6.44 10.30
N VAL A 8 1.00 5.81 10.81
CA VAL A 8 0.95 4.45 11.36
C VAL A 8 1.52 4.41 12.77
N GLY A 9 1.10 3.43 13.57
CA GLY A 9 1.54 3.24 14.95
C GLY A 9 0.47 3.66 15.94
N TYR A 10 0.78 4.60 16.85
CA TYR A 10 -0.11 5.01 17.94
C TYR A 10 -0.55 6.46 17.81
N LEU A 11 -1.67 6.80 18.43
CA LEU A 11 -2.03 8.19 18.64
C LEU A 11 -0.99 8.88 19.54
N PRO A 12 -0.66 10.16 19.28
CA PRO A 12 0.36 10.87 20.05
C PRO A 12 0.08 10.86 21.57
N ASN A 13 1.10 10.50 22.33
CA ASN A 13 1.07 10.49 23.79
C ASN A 13 0.02 9.57 24.45
N CYS A 14 -0.46 8.56 23.74
CA CYS A 14 -1.35 7.55 24.34
C CYS A 14 -1.02 6.17 23.76
N ASN A 15 -1.59 5.12 24.37
CA ASN A 15 -1.41 3.72 23.97
C ASN A 15 -2.51 3.21 23.03
N THR A 16 -3.21 4.11 22.34
CA THR A 16 -4.25 3.76 21.39
C THR A 16 -3.64 3.61 20.00
N TYR A 17 -3.81 2.45 19.38
CA TYR A 17 -3.41 2.23 17.99
C TYR A 17 -4.21 3.11 17.02
N ILE A 18 -3.56 3.59 15.97
CA ILE A 18 -4.25 4.23 14.83
C ILE A 18 -5.05 3.17 14.07
N GLN A 19 -4.41 2.05 13.73
CA GLN A 19 -5.07 0.84 13.24
C GLN A 19 -4.91 -0.25 14.30
N LYS A 20 -6.01 -0.85 14.73
CA LYS A 20 -6.03 -1.77 15.85
C LYS A 20 -5.00 -2.90 15.71
N ASP A 21 -4.17 -3.07 16.74
CA ASP A 21 -3.11 -4.07 16.88
C ASP A 21 -1.91 -3.89 15.93
N TYR A 22 -1.90 -2.90 15.03
CA TYR A 22 -0.79 -2.60 14.12
C TYR A 22 0.15 -1.57 14.73
N ASP A 23 1.26 -2.02 15.32
CA ASP A 23 2.25 -1.16 15.99
C ASP A 23 3.31 -0.55 15.06
N TYR A 24 3.54 -1.15 13.89
CA TYR A 24 4.56 -0.74 12.90
C TYR A 24 5.94 -0.45 13.52
N GLN A 25 6.32 -1.23 14.55
CA GLN A 25 7.55 -1.03 15.32
C GLN A 25 7.66 0.38 15.91
N CYS A 26 6.54 0.95 16.33
CA CYS A 26 6.45 2.16 17.13
C CYS A 26 6.33 1.77 18.61
N GLU A 27 6.89 2.59 19.48
CA GLU A 27 6.59 2.51 20.90
C GLU A 27 5.25 3.20 21.21
N GLU A 28 4.66 2.91 22.38
CA GLU A 28 3.40 3.52 22.79
C GLU A 28 3.50 5.06 22.75
N GLY A 29 2.53 5.69 22.09
CA GLY A 29 2.50 7.14 21.91
C GLY A 29 3.36 7.67 20.74
N GLU A 30 4.04 6.77 20.02
CA GLU A 30 4.80 7.11 18.83
C GLU A 30 4.03 6.79 17.55
N PHE A 31 4.28 7.57 16.53
CA PHE A 31 3.75 7.35 15.18
C PHE A 31 4.81 7.61 14.13
N LYS A 32 4.61 7.03 12.94
CA LYS A 32 5.43 7.27 11.75
C LYS A 32 4.56 7.75 10.61
N PHE A 33 5.13 8.56 9.72
CA PHE A 33 4.50 8.93 8.45
C PHE A 33 5.17 8.17 7.32
N ALA A 34 4.47 7.18 6.75
CA ALA A 34 4.96 6.32 5.69
C ALA A 34 4.57 6.88 4.32
N ILE A 35 5.53 7.40 3.57
CA ILE A 35 5.31 8.07 2.28
C ILE A 35 5.08 7.02 1.19
N TYR A 36 3.96 7.13 0.46
CA TYR A 36 3.65 6.28 -0.71
C TYR A 36 3.59 7.05 -2.04
N ARG A 37 3.55 8.40 -1.99
CA ARG A 37 3.44 9.22 -3.19
C ARG A 37 4.10 10.58 -2.98
N ILE A 38 4.81 11.05 -4.01
CA ILE A 38 5.33 12.42 -4.08
C ILE A 38 4.91 13.02 -5.41
N THR A 39 4.47 14.29 -5.39
CA THR A 39 4.22 15.06 -6.60
C THR A 39 4.97 16.38 -6.58
N THR A 40 5.32 16.88 -7.75
CA THR A 40 5.87 18.22 -7.94
C THR A 40 5.00 18.97 -8.93
N THR A 41 4.60 20.18 -8.57
CA THR A 41 3.88 21.07 -9.49
C THR A 41 4.88 21.99 -10.16
N THR A 42 4.90 22.00 -11.48
CA THR A 42 5.74 22.88 -12.29
C THR A 42 5.20 24.32 -12.27
N PRO A 43 5.97 25.35 -12.67
CA PRO A 43 5.50 26.73 -12.68
C PRO A 43 4.27 26.99 -13.55
N ASN A 44 4.04 26.17 -14.58
CA ASN A 44 2.85 26.23 -15.44
C ASN A 44 1.65 25.41 -14.91
N GLY A 45 1.73 24.88 -13.68
CA GLY A 45 0.64 24.17 -13.04
C GLY A 45 0.58 22.67 -13.35
N THR A 46 1.48 22.10 -14.15
CA THR A 46 1.51 20.67 -14.44
C THR A 46 1.97 19.89 -13.20
N VAL A 47 1.19 18.89 -12.80
CA VAL A 47 1.55 17.99 -11.70
C VAL A 47 2.34 16.81 -12.28
N VAL A 48 3.54 16.60 -11.73
CA VAL A 48 4.44 15.49 -12.08
C VAL A 48 4.50 14.52 -10.93
N GLU A 49 4.19 13.27 -11.20
CA GLU A 49 4.31 12.15 -10.25
C GLU A 49 5.76 11.66 -10.21
N TRP A 50 6.24 11.34 -9.00
CA TRP A 50 7.52 10.70 -8.83
C TRP A 50 7.37 9.17 -8.95
N ASP A 51 8.35 8.52 -9.57
CA ASP A 51 8.45 7.06 -9.55
C ASP A 51 8.83 6.54 -8.15
N MET A 52 8.49 5.27 -7.86
CA MET A 52 8.72 4.69 -6.54
C MET A 52 10.19 4.60 -6.16
N ASN A 53 11.07 4.36 -7.11
CA ASN A 53 12.51 4.29 -6.82
C ASN A 53 13.05 5.66 -6.37
N SER A 54 12.63 6.74 -7.06
CA SER A 54 12.96 8.12 -6.67
C SER A 54 12.41 8.48 -5.29
N ILE A 55 11.17 8.06 -4.97
CA ILE A 55 10.56 8.24 -3.65
C ILE A 55 11.39 7.55 -2.57
N GLN A 56 11.75 6.28 -2.77
CA GLN A 56 12.56 5.51 -1.83
C GLN A 56 13.92 6.15 -1.57
N GLN A 57 14.61 6.55 -2.63
CA GLN A 57 15.92 7.19 -2.51
C GLN A 57 15.84 8.53 -1.79
N TRP A 58 14.86 9.35 -2.13
CA TRP A 58 14.67 10.65 -1.51
C TRP A 58 14.30 10.54 -0.03
N ALA A 59 13.35 9.66 0.30
CA ALA A 59 12.94 9.43 1.68
C ALA A 59 14.14 8.97 2.53
N LYS A 60 14.92 8.01 2.03
CA LYS A 60 16.15 7.56 2.68
C LYS A 60 17.16 8.70 2.90
N GLN A 61 17.38 9.56 1.91
CA GLN A 61 18.29 10.70 2.04
C GLN A 61 17.82 11.73 3.08
N LYS A 62 16.51 11.83 3.28
CA LYS A 62 15.88 12.74 4.24
C LYS A 62 15.65 12.13 5.62
N GLY A 63 15.98 10.85 5.81
CA GLY A 63 15.68 10.14 7.06
C GLY A 63 14.19 9.93 7.30
N LEU A 64 13.40 9.90 6.23
CA LEU A 64 11.95 9.70 6.28
C LEU A 64 11.60 8.25 5.92
N LEU A 65 10.46 7.79 6.41
CA LEU A 65 9.93 6.48 6.08
C LEU A 65 9.17 6.53 4.75
N ALA A 66 9.45 5.59 3.85
CA ALA A 66 8.60 5.30 2.70
C ALA A 66 7.97 3.93 2.88
N VAL A 67 6.79 3.71 2.29
CA VAL A 67 6.15 2.39 2.28
C VAL A 67 7.09 1.33 1.71
N PRO A 68 7.01 0.07 2.15
CA PRO A 68 7.87 -1.01 1.66
C PRO A 68 7.74 -1.19 0.16
N LEU A 69 8.87 -1.41 -0.51
CA LEU A 69 8.93 -1.69 -1.95
C LEU A 69 9.42 -3.13 -2.16
N TYR A 70 8.52 -4.02 -2.58
CA TYR A 70 8.85 -5.43 -2.81
C TYR A 70 9.57 -5.67 -4.14
N TYR A 71 9.16 -4.94 -5.18
CA TYR A 71 9.74 -5.04 -6.51
C TYR A 71 9.62 -3.72 -7.26
N TYR A 72 10.65 -3.39 -8.06
CA TYR A 72 10.65 -2.28 -9.00
C TYR A 72 11.41 -2.70 -10.27
N GLY A 73 10.71 -2.68 -11.40
CA GLY A 73 11.28 -3.05 -12.69
C GLY A 73 10.23 -3.52 -13.69
N PRO A 74 10.65 -3.99 -14.89
CA PRO A 74 9.74 -4.55 -15.86
C PRO A 74 8.97 -5.75 -15.31
N ALA A 75 7.65 -5.79 -15.52
CA ALA A 75 6.80 -6.88 -15.03
C ALA A 75 7.25 -8.26 -15.53
N SER A 76 7.79 -8.32 -16.76
CA SER A 76 8.37 -9.51 -17.38
C SER A 76 9.58 -10.09 -16.62
N ASN A 77 10.22 -9.32 -15.76
CA ASN A 77 11.38 -9.76 -15.00
C ASN A 77 11.03 -10.25 -13.58
N LEU A 78 9.78 -10.05 -13.14
CA LEU A 78 9.35 -10.39 -11.79
C LEU A 78 9.33 -11.92 -11.58
N PHE A 79 8.76 -12.66 -12.55
CA PHE A 79 8.71 -14.11 -12.54
C PHE A 79 9.31 -14.67 -13.83
N ARG A 80 10.46 -15.33 -13.72
CA ARG A 80 11.21 -15.83 -14.87
C ARG A 80 10.59 -17.06 -15.55
N ASP A 81 9.67 -17.73 -14.88
CA ASP A 81 8.96 -18.92 -15.35
C ASP A 81 7.66 -18.61 -16.10
N LEU A 82 7.31 -17.33 -16.22
CA LEU A 82 6.23 -16.91 -17.12
C LEU A 82 6.77 -16.72 -18.54
N ASP A 83 6.01 -17.17 -19.53
CA ASP A 83 6.29 -16.84 -20.93
C ASP A 83 6.00 -15.35 -21.15
N ASN A 84 7.04 -14.58 -21.38
CA ASN A 84 6.99 -13.11 -21.49
C ASN A 84 6.96 -12.62 -22.94
N SER A 85 6.49 -13.44 -23.88
CA SER A 85 6.47 -13.13 -25.31
C SER A 85 5.06 -13.28 -25.92
N PRO A 86 4.02 -12.61 -25.38
CA PRO A 86 2.70 -12.65 -25.99
C PRO A 86 2.75 -12.04 -27.38
N ASN A 87 2.13 -12.73 -28.37
CA ASN A 87 2.13 -12.33 -29.77
C ASN A 87 0.85 -11.59 -30.19
N ASN A 88 -0.18 -11.64 -29.37
CA ASN A 88 -1.47 -11.02 -29.60
C ASN A 88 -2.16 -10.58 -28.31
N ASP A 89 -3.28 -9.89 -28.40
CA ASP A 89 -4.00 -9.33 -27.24
C ASP A 89 -4.60 -10.40 -26.33
N GLU A 90 -4.97 -11.57 -26.86
CA GLU A 90 -5.51 -12.68 -26.07
C GLU A 90 -4.42 -13.32 -25.21
N GLU A 91 -3.25 -13.62 -25.78
CA GLU A 91 -2.09 -14.12 -25.07
C GLU A 91 -1.58 -13.09 -24.02
N LEU A 92 -1.65 -11.79 -24.34
CA LEU A 92 -1.31 -10.73 -23.41
C LEU A 92 -2.26 -10.71 -22.21
N ALA A 93 -3.56 -10.85 -22.44
CA ALA A 93 -4.55 -10.90 -21.38
C ALA A 93 -4.36 -12.12 -20.47
N GLU A 94 -4.06 -13.28 -21.04
CA GLU A 94 -3.76 -14.50 -20.30
C GLU A 94 -2.49 -14.33 -19.48
N TRP A 95 -1.42 -13.80 -20.07
CA TRP A 95 -0.18 -13.49 -19.36
C TRP A 95 -0.40 -12.54 -18.19
N GLN A 96 -1.21 -11.49 -18.37
CA GLN A 96 -1.55 -10.55 -17.30
C GLN A 96 -2.29 -11.25 -16.14
N ASN A 97 -3.21 -12.17 -16.44
CA ASN A 97 -3.92 -12.95 -15.43
C ASN A 97 -2.98 -13.87 -14.65
N GLN A 98 -2.08 -14.57 -15.35
CA GLN A 98 -1.08 -15.44 -14.72
C GLN A 98 -0.11 -14.65 -13.85
N LEU A 99 0.36 -13.48 -14.34
CA LEU A 99 1.20 -12.58 -13.56
C LEU A 99 0.50 -12.12 -12.29
N LEU A 100 -0.75 -11.66 -12.39
CA LEU A 100 -1.54 -11.21 -11.25
C LEU A 100 -1.75 -12.33 -10.23
N GLN A 101 -2.03 -13.56 -10.70
CA GLN A 101 -2.20 -14.70 -9.80
C GLN A 101 -0.90 -15.01 -9.05
N LYS A 102 0.24 -15.05 -9.73
CA LYS A 102 1.55 -15.27 -9.10
C LYS A 102 1.91 -14.17 -8.09
N ILE A 103 1.58 -12.92 -8.40
CA ILE A 103 1.76 -11.81 -7.46
C ILE A 103 0.92 -12.03 -6.20
N LYS A 104 -0.35 -12.40 -6.35
CA LYS A 104 -1.23 -12.71 -5.21
C LYS A 104 -0.69 -13.87 -4.38
N ASP A 105 -0.31 -14.96 -5.02
CA ASP A 105 0.22 -16.16 -4.34
C ASP A 105 1.53 -15.89 -3.58
N THR A 106 2.32 -14.91 -4.05
CA THR A 106 3.64 -14.61 -3.49
C THR A 106 3.61 -13.54 -2.40
N TYR A 107 2.76 -12.51 -2.56
CA TYR A 107 2.87 -11.29 -1.76
C TYR A 107 1.59 -10.89 -1.03
N LEU A 108 0.42 -11.47 -1.38
CA LEU A 108 -0.85 -10.95 -0.89
C LEU A 108 -1.20 -11.46 0.50
N GLU A 109 -0.93 -12.72 0.79
CA GLU A 109 -1.35 -13.35 2.03
C GLU A 109 -0.17 -13.55 2.99
N GLY A 110 -0.46 -13.43 4.28
CA GLY A 110 0.52 -13.67 5.33
C GLY A 110 0.36 -12.76 6.52
N TYR A 111 1.41 -12.69 7.32
CA TYR A 111 1.51 -11.77 8.44
C TYR A 111 2.35 -10.57 8.06
N ASP A 112 1.94 -9.39 8.56
CA ASP A 112 2.70 -8.17 8.40
C ASP A 112 4.12 -8.32 8.96
N LYS A 113 5.11 -7.86 8.21
CA LYS A 113 6.54 -7.98 8.54
C LYS A 113 7.10 -6.73 9.22
N PHE A 114 6.30 -5.67 9.27
CA PHE A 114 6.68 -4.37 9.81
C PHE A 114 6.06 -4.10 11.17
N CYS A 115 5.19 -5.01 11.65
CA CYS A 115 4.66 -5.00 13.00
C CYS A 115 5.41 -5.97 13.91
N ASN A 116 5.55 -5.61 15.20
CA ASN A 116 5.99 -6.55 16.21
C ASN A 116 4.85 -7.51 16.58
N ASN A 117 3.63 -7.03 16.55
CA ASN A 117 2.43 -7.83 16.76
C ASN A 117 2.18 -8.77 15.58
N LYS A 118 1.63 -9.94 15.89
CA LYS A 118 1.27 -10.91 14.87
C LYS A 118 -0.10 -10.56 14.26
N VAL A 119 -0.10 -9.65 13.31
CA VAL A 119 -1.29 -9.22 12.56
C VAL A 119 -1.21 -9.67 11.10
N PHE A 120 -2.33 -9.78 10.43
CA PHE A 120 -2.33 -10.11 9.00
C PHE A 120 -1.83 -8.93 8.17
N ASP A 121 -1.09 -9.22 7.08
CA ASP A 121 -0.75 -8.20 6.09
C ASP A 121 -2.04 -7.67 5.45
N GLU A 122 -2.19 -6.36 5.37
CA GLU A 122 -3.37 -5.73 4.76
C GLU A 122 -3.48 -6.05 3.27
N GLY A 123 -2.35 -6.20 2.61
CA GLY A 123 -2.25 -6.51 1.20
C GLY A 123 -1.17 -5.71 0.49
N ILE A 124 -1.31 -5.56 -0.83
CA ILE A 124 -0.32 -4.92 -1.68
C ILE A 124 -0.94 -3.90 -2.62
N VAL A 125 -0.13 -2.93 -3.03
CA VAL A 125 -0.45 -1.99 -4.11
C VAL A 125 0.41 -2.31 -5.32
N LEU A 126 -0.23 -2.65 -6.44
CA LEU A 126 0.40 -2.76 -7.74
C LEU A 126 0.39 -1.38 -8.39
N ARG A 127 1.57 -0.87 -8.72
CA ARG A 127 1.73 0.41 -9.38
C ARG A 127 2.40 0.21 -10.74
N ARG A 128 1.68 0.56 -11.81
CA ARG A 128 2.24 0.62 -13.16
C ARG A 128 2.72 2.05 -13.40
N GLU A 129 4.00 2.20 -13.64
CA GLU A 129 4.62 3.48 -13.99
C GLU A 129 4.80 3.59 -15.50
N GLY A 130 4.63 4.78 -16.05
CA GLY A 130 4.69 5.05 -17.47
C GLY A 130 4.01 6.37 -17.81
N VAL A 131 3.59 6.53 -19.07
CA VAL A 131 2.88 7.73 -19.54
C VAL A 131 1.58 7.93 -18.75
N GLU A 132 0.89 6.83 -18.47
CA GLU A 132 -0.28 6.82 -17.59
C GLU A 132 0.02 5.97 -16.35
N LEU A 133 0.03 6.62 -15.20
CA LEU A 133 0.18 5.96 -13.92
C LEU A 133 -1.12 5.26 -13.52
N SER A 134 -1.02 3.97 -13.22
CA SER A 134 -2.15 3.19 -12.71
C SER A 134 -1.78 2.54 -11.36
N ARG A 135 -2.74 2.49 -10.45
CA ARG A 135 -2.58 1.88 -9.12
C ARG A 135 -3.75 0.93 -8.86
N PHE A 136 -3.44 -0.24 -8.33
CA PHE A 136 -4.43 -1.27 -7.99
C PHE A 136 -4.12 -1.75 -6.57
N LYS A 137 -5.04 -1.51 -5.63
CA LYS A 137 -4.95 -2.04 -4.26
C LYS A 137 -5.54 -3.45 -4.25
N CYS A 138 -4.77 -4.43 -3.79
CA CYS A 138 -5.20 -5.80 -3.57
C CYS A 138 -5.17 -6.05 -2.06
N LYS A 139 -6.34 -6.14 -1.42
CA LYS A 139 -6.46 -6.49 0.00
C LYS A 139 -6.31 -8.00 0.19
N SER A 140 -5.64 -8.40 1.25
CA SER A 140 -5.52 -9.78 1.71
C SER A 140 -6.89 -10.32 2.15
N TRP A 141 -7.18 -11.57 1.83
CA TRP A 141 -8.39 -12.24 2.27
C TRP A 141 -8.42 -12.44 3.79
N ASN A 142 -7.27 -12.80 4.37
CA ASN A 142 -7.15 -12.97 5.82
C ASN A 142 -7.37 -11.65 6.57
N PHE A 143 -6.85 -10.54 6.04
CA PHE A 143 -7.11 -9.20 6.58
C PHE A 143 -8.60 -8.85 6.52
N LEU A 144 -9.24 -9.00 5.35
CA LEU A 144 -10.67 -8.70 5.18
C LEU A 144 -11.56 -9.53 6.11
N ASN A 145 -11.25 -10.81 6.32
CA ASN A 145 -11.99 -11.64 7.26
C ASN A 145 -11.80 -11.17 8.71
N ALA A 146 -10.58 -10.80 9.09
CA ALA A 146 -10.30 -10.29 10.44
C ALA A 146 -11.03 -8.95 10.68
N GLU A 147 -11.00 -8.04 9.70
CA GLU A 147 -11.72 -6.77 9.73
C GLU A 147 -13.24 -6.98 9.87
N SER A 148 -13.83 -7.90 9.10
CA SER A 148 -15.25 -8.22 9.19
C SER A 148 -15.65 -8.74 10.58
N VAL A 149 -14.84 -9.62 11.19
CA VAL A 149 -15.08 -10.10 12.54
C VAL A 149 -15.00 -8.98 13.59
N GLN A 150 -14.08 -8.04 13.40
CA GLN A 150 -13.97 -6.88 14.29
C GLN A 150 -15.21 -5.99 14.20
N LEU A 151 -15.68 -5.68 12.99
CA LEU A 151 -16.90 -4.89 12.76
C LEU A 151 -18.13 -5.57 13.37
N ASP A 152 -18.29 -6.88 13.19
CA ASP A 152 -19.40 -7.65 13.78
C ASP A 152 -19.39 -7.64 15.32
N THR A 153 -18.21 -7.48 15.92
CA THR A 153 -18.06 -7.37 17.39
C THR A 153 -18.16 -5.92 17.89
N GLY A 154 -18.42 -4.95 17.01
CA GLY A 154 -18.54 -3.53 17.35
C GLY A 154 -17.22 -2.84 17.67
N ILE A 155 -16.11 -3.44 17.28
CA ILE A 155 -14.78 -2.83 17.39
C ILE A 155 -14.53 -2.04 16.10
N VAL A 156 -14.62 -0.72 16.21
CA VAL A 156 -14.36 0.21 15.10
C VAL A 156 -13.05 0.92 15.39
N ASP A 157 -12.09 0.85 14.48
CA ASP A 157 -10.87 1.63 14.56
C ASP A 157 -11.08 3.05 14.01
N ILE A 158 -10.06 3.89 14.14
CA ILE A 158 -10.15 5.31 13.75
C ILE A 158 -10.30 5.46 12.24
N GLU A 159 -9.67 4.59 11.44
CA GLU A 159 -9.80 4.61 9.97
C GLU A 159 -11.22 4.30 9.52
N THR A 160 -11.86 3.33 10.15
CA THR A 160 -13.26 2.96 9.85
C THR A 160 -14.22 4.08 10.25
N GLN A 161 -13.98 4.77 11.39
CA GLN A 161 -14.78 5.92 11.82
C GLN A 161 -14.69 7.10 10.84
N GLU A 162 -13.51 7.36 10.28
CA GLU A 162 -13.34 8.43 9.28
C GLU A 162 -14.01 8.10 7.94
N ALA A 163 -14.02 6.84 7.52
CA ALA A 163 -14.71 6.42 6.30
C ALA A 163 -16.21 6.60 6.41
N GLU A 164 -16.83 6.19 7.51
CA GLU A 164 -18.27 6.34 7.77
C GLU A 164 -18.68 7.83 7.85
N SER A 165 -17.86 8.68 8.47
CA SER A 165 -18.15 10.12 8.59
C SER A 165 -18.09 10.86 7.24
N ASN A 166 -17.32 10.38 6.28
CA ASN A 166 -17.24 10.96 4.94
C ASN A 166 -18.41 10.57 4.03
N ASP A 167 -18.99 9.38 4.22
CA ASP A 167 -20.17 8.92 3.48
C ASP A 167 -21.44 9.65 3.91
N GLU A 168 -21.57 10.04 5.17
CA GLU A 168 -22.72 10.84 5.67
C GLU A 168 -22.72 12.29 5.19
N GLN A 169 -21.59 12.85 4.77
CA GLN A 169 -21.52 14.23 4.26
C GLN A 169 -21.81 14.35 2.75
N THR A 170 -22.01 13.24 2.05
CA THR A 170 -22.23 13.20 0.59
C THR A 170 -23.69 12.91 0.21
N THR A 171 -24.62 12.86 1.15
CA THR A 171 -26.06 12.75 0.96
C THR A 171 -26.74 14.06 1.34
#